data_bdf55d2cafbbfee0c6c716f25e30e0f8
#
_entry.id   bdf55d2cafbbfee0c6c716f25e30e0f8
#
_cell.length_a   1.000
_cell.length_b   1.000
_cell.length_c   1.000
_cell.angle_alpha   90.00
_cell.angle_beta   90.00
_cell.angle_gamma   90.00
#
_symmetry.space_group_name_H-M   'P 1'
#
loop_
_entity.id
_entity.type
_entity.pdbx_description
1 polymer ?
#
loop_
_entity_poly.entity_id
_entity_poly.type
_entity_poly.pdbx_seq_one_letter_code
_entity_poly.pdbx_strand_id
1 'polypeptide(L)'
;ENMGAQLVREVAGKTNDVAGDGTTTATLLADVIVSEGLKNVTAGADALGIRRGIEKATDAIVAAIKADATPVSTKEQIANVGRISAGDAAIGDKIAEAMDAVGNDGAISVEESQTIFGIDMDIVEGMQYERGYISPYMATDMEKMEAVLKDPFILLTDMKINSIQDMVPLLEEVMRAQRPLFIVAEDVEGEALST
;
A
#
# COMPACT_ATOMS: atom_id res chain seq x y z
N GLU A 1 -3.71 -5.65 31.51
CA GLU A 1 -4.50 -6.29 30.41
C GLU A 1 -4.45 -5.45 29.14
N ASN A 2 -4.72 -4.14 29.18
CA ASN A 2 -4.71 -3.28 28.00
C ASN A 2 -3.36 -3.23 27.25
N MET A 3 -2.24 -3.17 27.97
CA MET A 3 -0.90 -3.20 27.35
C MET A 3 -0.63 -4.52 26.62
N GLY A 4 -1.05 -5.66 27.19
CA GLY A 4 -0.92 -6.96 26.53
C GLY A 4 -1.74 -7.01 25.24
N ALA A 5 -2.97 -6.54 25.26
CA ALA A 5 -3.81 -6.45 24.08
C ALA A 5 -3.21 -5.54 22.97
N GLN A 6 -2.57 -4.44 23.38
CA GLN A 6 -1.88 -3.55 22.43
C GLN A 6 -0.68 -4.23 21.74
N LEU A 7 0.12 -5.01 22.48
CA LEU A 7 1.24 -5.78 21.90
C LEU A 7 0.75 -6.82 20.89
N VAL A 8 -0.33 -7.51 21.19
CA VAL A 8 -0.92 -8.49 20.27
C VAL A 8 -1.52 -7.78 19.04
N ARG A 9 -2.15 -6.63 19.22
CA ARG A 9 -2.63 -5.80 18.11
C ARG A 9 -1.49 -5.33 17.21
N GLU A 10 -0.33 -5.00 17.77
CA GLU A 10 0.86 -4.63 16.98
C GLU A 10 1.33 -5.78 16.07
N VAL A 11 1.30 -7.02 16.55
CA VAL A 11 1.63 -8.21 15.74
C VAL A 11 0.67 -8.33 14.55
N ALA A 12 -0.63 -8.21 14.82
CA ALA A 12 -1.65 -8.25 13.77
C ALA A 12 -1.49 -7.10 12.76
N GLY A 13 -1.24 -5.87 13.25
CA GLY A 13 -1.01 -4.70 12.42
C GLY A 13 0.17 -4.87 11.47
N LYS A 14 1.34 -5.26 11.99
CA LYS A 14 2.52 -5.52 11.16
C LYS A 14 2.31 -6.60 10.10
N THR A 15 1.53 -7.63 10.43
CA THR A 15 1.19 -8.68 9.45
C THR A 15 0.28 -8.12 8.36
N ASN A 16 -0.70 -7.30 8.72
CA ASN A 16 -1.60 -6.64 7.78
C ASN A 16 -0.84 -5.69 6.84
N ASP A 17 0.08 -4.88 7.38
CA ASP A 17 0.85 -3.90 6.60
C ASP A 17 1.74 -4.55 5.54
N VAL A 18 2.21 -5.78 5.80
CA VAL A 18 3.11 -6.51 4.88
C VAL A 18 2.35 -7.42 3.92
N ALA A 19 1.33 -8.14 4.41
CA ALA A 19 0.67 -9.21 3.64
C ALA A 19 -0.81 -8.92 3.33
N GLY A 20 -1.45 -7.98 4.01
CA GLY A 20 -2.89 -7.72 3.89
C GLY A 20 -3.80 -8.86 4.40
N ASP A 21 -3.21 -9.95 4.88
CA ASP A 21 -3.92 -11.16 5.33
C ASP A 21 -3.15 -11.86 6.44
N GLY A 22 -3.74 -12.88 7.07
CA GLY A 22 -3.10 -13.72 8.08
C GLY A 22 -3.04 -13.12 9.47
N THR A 23 -3.77 -12.07 9.78
CA THR A 23 -3.76 -11.39 11.09
C THR A 23 -4.20 -12.30 12.23
N THR A 24 -5.20 -13.15 12.01
CA THR A 24 -5.68 -14.13 12.99
C THR A 24 -4.61 -15.20 13.27
N THR A 25 -3.98 -15.73 12.22
CA THR A 25 -2.91 -16.72 12.36
C THR A 25 -1.71 -16.14 13.09
N ALA A 26 -1.30 -14.91 12.77
CA ALA A 26 -0.21 -14.21 13.45
C ALA A 26 -0.52 -13.98 14.95
N THR A 27 -1.74 -13.61 15.27
CA THR A 27 -2.21 -13.44 16.65
C THR A 27 -2.15 -14.76 17.43
N LEU A 28 -2.64 -15.84 16.84
CA LEU A 28 -2.59 -17.17 17.45
C LEU A 28 -1.14 -17.66 17.68
N LEU A 29 -0.28 -17.47 16.70
CA LEU A 29 1.14 -17.82 16.81
C LEU A 29 1.82 -17.01 17.91
N ALA A 30 1.54 -15.72 18.02
CA ALA A 30 2.08 -14.86 19.08
C ALA A 30 1.66 -15.38 20.47
N ASP A 31 0.38 -15.72 20.65
CA ASP A 31 -0.12 -16.28 21.92
C ASP A 31 0.61 -17.58 22.28
N VAL A 32 0.71 -18.53 21.36
CA VAL A 32 1.37 -19.81 21.59
C VAL A 32 2.85 -19.64 21.91
N ILE A 33 3.58 -18.80 21.16
CA ILE A 33 5.01 -18.56 21.36
C ILE A 33 5.25 -17.91 22.73
N VAL A 34 4.45 -16.91 23.10
CA VAL A 34 4.57 -16.23 24.39
C VAL A 34 4.22 -17.17 25.53
N SER A 35 3.14 -17.93 25.41
CA SER A 35 2.71 -18.88 26.44
C SER A 35 3.73 -19.98 26.70
N GLU A 36 4.31 -20.57 25.67
CA GLU A 36 5.36 -21.59 25.79
C GLU A 36 6.69 -20.98 26.27
N GLY A 37 7.03 -19.78 25.80
CA GLY A 37 8.20 -19.05 26.27
C GLY A 37 8.13 -18.75 27.76
N LEU A 38 6.99 -18.26 28.25
CA LEU A 38 6.77 -17.96 29.68
C LEU A 38 6.89 -19.21 30.57
N LYS A 39 6.40 -20.35 30.13
CA LYS A 39 6.57 -21.62 30.90
C LYS A 39 8.05 -21.93 31.12
N ASN A 40 8.87 -21.75 30.10
CA ASN A 40 10.30 -22.00 30.16
C ASN A 40 11.03 -20.98 31.05
N VAL A 41 10.68 -19.69 30.93
CA VAL A 41 11.26 -18.64 31.79
C VAL A 41 10.88 -18.87 33.26
N THR A 42 9.64 -19.24 33.53
CA THR A 42 9.16 -19.55 34.88
C THR A 42 9.88 -20.77 35.45
N ALA A 43 10.29 -21.72 34.61
CA ALA A 43 11.11 -22.89 35.00
C ALA A 43 12.60 -22.57 35.19
N GLY A 44 13.01 -21.30 35.03
CA GLY A 44 14.38 -20.82 35.26
C GLY A 44 15.25 -20.70 34.00
N ALA A 45 14.71 -20.86 32.81
CA ALA A 45 15.45 -20.65 31.58
C ALA A 45 15.77 -19.16 31.35
N ASP A 46 16.95 -18.89 30.74
CA ASP A 46 17.34 -17.52 30.36
C ASP A 46 16.44 -16.95 29.25
N ALA A 47 15.74 -15.86 29.55
CA ALA A 47 14.83 -15.21 28.62
C ALA A 47 15.52 -14.72 27.34
N LEU A 48 16.77 -14.22 27.42
CA LEU A 48 17.54 -13.79 26.24
C LEU A 48 17.99 -15.00 25.41
N GLY A 49 18.26 -16.13 26.05
CA GLY A 49 18.54 -17.40 25.37
C GLY A 49 17.32 -17.90 24.59
N ILE A 50 16.12 -17.84 25.19
CA ILE A 50 14.85 -18.20 24.53
C ILE A 50 14.60 -17.27 23.33
N ARG A 51 14.76 -15.98 23.49
CA ARG A 51 14.60 -15.01 22.39
C ARG A 51 15.52 -15.37 21.21
N ARG A 52 16.81 -15.59 21.44
CA ARG A 52 17.75 -16.00 20.38
C ARG A 52 17.35 -17.33 19.72
N GLY A 53 16.80 -18.25 20.52
CA GLY A 53 16.26 -19.51 20.01
C GLY A 53 15.06 -19.32 19.09
N ILE A 54 14.13 -18.44 19.45
CA ILE A 54 12.96 -18.10 18.64
C ILE A 54 13.39 -17.43 17.32
N GLU A 55 14.30 -16.46 17.36
CA GLU A 55 14.83 -15.78 16.17
C GLU A 55 15.46 -16.80 15.20
N LYS A 56 16.33 -17.66 15.69
CA LYS A 56 16.96 -18.72 14.89
C LYS A 56 15.96 -19.73 14.31
N ALA A 57 14.95 -20.11 15.09
CA ALA A 57 13.89 -21.01 14.63
C ALA A 57 13.04 -20.34 13.54
N THR A 58 12.72 -19.06 13.72
CA THR A 58 11.97 -18.28 12.72
C THR A 58 12.69 -18.23 11.39
N ASP A 59 13.99 -17.92 11.38
CA ASP A 59 14.78 -17.88 10.15
C ASP A 59 14.76 -19.24 9.41
N ALA A 60 14.92 -20.34 10.16
CA ALA A 60 14.89 -21.68 9.58
C ALA A 60 13.50 -22.06 9.02
N ILE A 61 12.42 -21.71 9.76
CA ILE A 61 11.03 -21.96 9.32
C ILE A 61 10.70 -21.13 8.08
N VAL A 62 11.06 -19.84 8.06
CA VAL A 62 10.84 -18.97 6.91
C VAL A 62 11.57 -19.48 5.67
N ALA A 63 12.82 -19.94 5.83
CA ALA A 63 13.57 -20.54 4.73
C ALA A 63 12.89 -21.81 4.20
N ALA A 64 12.39 -22.67 5.07
CA ALA A 64 11.67 -23.89 4.68
C ALA A 64 10.36 -23.57 3.96
N ILE A 65 9.56 -22.62 4.49
CA ILE A 65 8.30 -22.17 3.84
C ILE A 65 8.57 -21.61 2.43
N LYS A 66 9.63 -20.80 2.29
CA LYS A 66 9.99 -20.25 0.96
C LYS A 66 10.42 -21.33 -0.02
N ALA A 67 11.09 -22.39 0.47
CA ALA A 67 11.49 -23.51 -0.37
C ALA A 67 10.31 -24.37 -0.85
N ASP A 68 9.27 -24.48 -0.03
CA ASP A 68 8.05 -25.22 -0.36
C ASP A 68 7.00 -24.41 -1.12
N ALA A 69 7.19 -23.09 -1.21
CA ALA A 69 6.23 -22.20 -1.86
C ALA A 69 6.10 -22.49 -3.36
N THR A 70 4.86 -22.61 -3.82
CA THR A 70 4.54 -22.75 -5.25
C THR A 70 4.26 -21.37 -5.85
N PRO A 71 4.97 -20.95 -6.90
CA PRO A 71 4.72 -19.67 -7.56
C PRO A 71 3.30 -19.58 -8.13
N VAL A 72 2.64 -18.47 -7.91
CA VAL A 72 1.34 -18.15 -8.50
C VAL A 72 1.57 -17.47 -9.84
N SER A 73 1.15 -18.09 -10.94
CA SER A 73 1.42 -17.60 -12.29
C SER A 73 0.21 -17.60 -13.23
N THR A 74 -0.86 -18.31 -12.86
CA THR A 74 -2.06 -18.39 -13.70
C THR A 74 -3.20 -17.56 -13.10
N LYS A 75 -4.08 -17.06 -13.98
CA LYS A 75 -5.29 -16.32 -13.57
C LYS A 75 -6.14 -17.10 -12.57
N GLU A 76 -6.28 -18.42 -12.76
CA GLU A 76 -7.03 -19.27 -11.84
C GLU A 76 -6.38 -19.39 -10.46
N GLN A 77 -5.05 -19.46 -10.42
CA GLN A 77 -4.32 -19.47 -9.15
C GLN A 77 -4.47 -18.13 -8.42
N ILE A 78 -4.42 -17.00 -9.14
CA ILE A 78 -4.66 -15.67 -8.59
C ILE A 78 -6.09 -15.59 -8.05
N ALA A 79 -7.10 -16.05 -8.82
CA ALA A 79 -8.48 -16.09 -8.36
C ALA A 79 -8.64 -16.93 -7.10
N ASN A 80 -7.98 -18.08 -7.00
CA ASN A 80 -8.04 -18.93 -5.81
C ASN A 80 -7.45 -18.25 -4.57
N VAL A 81 -6.32 -17.55 -4.70
CA VAL A 81 -5.75 -16.76 -3.62
C VAL A 81 -6.72 -15.65 -3.19
N GLY A 82 -7.28 -14.92 -4.16
CA GLY A 82 -8.27 -13.86 -3.89
C GLY A 82 -9.53 -14.39 -3.20
N ARG A 83 -10.06 -15.53 -3.64
CA ARG A 83 -11.26 -16.17 -3.03
C ARG A 83 -11.01 -16.58 -1.57
N ILE A 84 -9.82 -17.12 -1.28
CA ILE A 84 -9.44 -17.52 0.09
C ILE A 84 -9.29 -16.29 0.97
N SER A 85 -8.58 -15.26 0.51
CA SER A 85 -8.31 -14.05 1.29
C SER A 85 -9.59 -13.22 1.53
N ALA A 86 -10.41 -13.04 0.51
CA ALA A 86 -11.67 -12.30 0.62
C ALA A 86 -12.80 -13.09 1.31
N GLY A 87 -12.69 -14.43 1.35
CA GLY A 87 -13.79 -15.28 1.80
C GLY A 87 -15.00 -15.31 0.85
N ASP A 88 -14.86 -14.72 -0.34
CA ASP A 88 -15.90 -14.60 -1.37
C ASP A 88 -15.35 -14.90 -2.76
N ALA A 89 -16.05 -15.81 -3.47
CA ALA A 89 -15.63 -16.24 -4.79
C ALA A 89 -15.74 -15.13 -5.85
N ALA A 90 -16.79 -14.29 -5.76
CA ALA A 90 -17.03 -13.23 -6.74
C ALA A 90 -15.96 -12.14 -6.65
N ILE A 91 -15.51 -11.81 -5.43
CA ILE A 91 -14.43 -10.86 -5.20
C ILE A 91 -13.11 -11.42 -5.76
N GLY A 92 -12.79 -12.69 -5.46
CA GLY A 92 -11.57 -13.32 -5.95
C GLY A 92 -11.52 -13.39 -7.49
N ASP A 93 -12.63 -13.65 -8.12
CA ASP A 93 -12.74 -13.68 -9.59
C ASP A 93 -12.54 -12.28 -10.18
N LYS A 94 -13.11 -11.25 -9.57
CA LYS A 94 -12.93 -9.85 -10.01
C LYS A 94 -11.50 -9.36 -9.83
N ILE A 95 -10.83 -9.71 -8.73
CA ILE A 95 -9.40 -9.40 -8.53
C ILE A 95 -8.54 -10.06 -9.62
N ALA A 96 -8.82 -11.34 -9.96
CA ALA A 96 -8.08 -12.01 -11.02
C ALA A 96 -8.35 -11.41 -12.41
N GLU A 97 -9.56 -10.94 -12.66
CA GLU A 97 -9.91 -10.20 -13.87
C GLU A 97 -9.16 -8.86 -13.95
N ALA A 98 -9.13 -8.12 -12.85
CA ALA A 98 -8.38 -6.86 -12.76
C ALA A 98 -6.87 -7.08 -12.97
N MET A 99 -6.26 -8.06 -12.29
CA MET A 99 -4.84 -8.41 -12.48
C MET A 99 -4.51 -8.78 -13.93
N ASP A 100 -5.41 -9.50 -14.61
CA ASP A 100 -5.25 -9.87 -16.01
C ASP A 100 -5.27 -8.64 -16.94
N ALA A 101 -6.08 -7.63 -16.58
CA ALA A 101 -6.22 -6.40 -17.34
C ALA A 101 -5.08 -5.40 -17.13
N VAL A 102 -4.62 -5.22 -15.88
CA VAL A 102 -3.57 -4.24 -15.53
C VAL A 102 -2.16 -4.83 -15.54
N GLY A 103 -2.04 -6.15 -15.51
CA GLY A 103 -0.74 -6.85 -15.43
C GLY A 103 -0.18 -6.90 -14.01
N ASN A 104 0.98 -7.56 -13.87
CA ASN A 104 1.61 -7.81 -12.57
C ASN A 104 2.12 -6.55 -11.86
N ASP A 105 2.38 -5.50 -12.60
CA ASP A 105 2.89 -4.22 -12.09
C ASP A 105 1.77 -3.18 -11.88
N GLY A 106 0.52 -3.56 -12.20
CA GLY A 106 -0.64 -2.70 -12.04
C GLY A 106 -1.07 -2.56 -10.58
N ALA A 107 -1.48 -1.37 -10.18
CA ALA A 107 -2.07 -1.13 -8.87
C ALA A 107 -3.57 -1.50 -8.89
N ILE A 108 -4.02 -2.21 -7.86
CA ILE A 108 -5.44 -2.52 -7.63
C ILE A 108 -5.82 -1.90 -6.30
N SER A 109 -6.82 -1.02 -6.32
CA SER A 109 -7.47 -0.47 -5.14
C SER A 109 -8.88 -1.01 -5.01
N VAL A 110 -9.34 -1.13 -3.78
CA VAL A 110 -10.71 -1.56 -3.45
C VAL A 110 -11.37 -0.44 -2.69
N GLU A 111 -12.49 0.05 -3.20
CA GLU A 111 -13.25 1.15 -2.64
C GLU A 111 -14.73 0.77 -2.52
N GLU A 112 -15.48 1.49 -1.67
CA GLU A 112 -16.93 1.31 -1.60
C GLU A 112 -17.59 1.82 -2.88
N SER A 113 -18.33 0.94 -3.56
CA SER A 113 -19.09 1.32 -4.75
C SER A 113 -20.32 2.14 -4.38
N GLN A 114 -20.70 3.08 -5.22
CA GLN A 114 -21.96 3.82 -5.10
C GLN A 114 -23.17 3.02 -5.65
N THR A 115 -22.91 1.89 -6.28
CA THR A 115 -23.98 1.00 -6.75
C THR A 115 -24.56 0.19 -5.61
N ILE A 116 -25.88 -0.04 -5.66
CA ILE A 116 -26.61 -0.71 -4.57
C ILE A 116 -26.34 -2.22 -4.57
N PHE A 117 -25.98 -2.80 -5.70
CA PHE A 117 -25.74 -4.23 -5.85
C PHE A 117 -24.59 -4.53 -6.80
N GLY A 118 -23.78 -5.53 -6.44
CA GLY A 118 -22.73 -6.08 -7.29
C GLY A 118 -21.33 -5.52 -6.97
N ILE A 119 -20.37 -5.93 -7.79
CA ILE A 119 -18.98 -5.52 -7.75
C ILE A 119 -18.67 -4.90 -9.10
N ASP A 120 -18.39 -3.61 -9.12
CA ASP A 120 -17.94 -2.89 -10.31
C ASP A 120 -16.42 -2.93 -10.43
N MET A 121 -15.92 -2.78 -11.62
CA MET A 121 -14.49 -2.70 -11.90
C MET A 121 -14.24 -1.62 -12.95
N ASP A 122 -13.53 -0.60 -12.54
CA ASP A 122 -13.08 0.47 -13.42
C ASP A 122 -11.59 0.34 -13.66
N ILE A 123 -11.19 0.44 -14.93
CA ILE A 123 -9.77 0.37 -15.32
C ILE A 123 -9.35 1.76 -15.78
N VAL A 124 -8.33 2.29 -15.13
CA VAL A 124 -7.72 3.58 -15.49
C VAL A 124 -6.30 3.34 -15.95
N GLU A 125 -5.97 3.82 -17.15
CA GLU A 125 -4.60 3.77 -17.65
C GLU A 125 -3.81 4.94 -17.08
N GLY A 126 -2.65 4.65 -16.48
CA GLY A 126 -1.80 5.67 -15.90
C GLY A 126 -1.04 5.22 -14.66
N MET A 127 -0.75 6.16 -13.79
CA MET A 127 -0.10 5.93 -12.50
C MET A 127 -1.01 6.38 -11.36
N GLN A 128 -1.06 5.60 -10.30
CA GLN A 128 -1.80 5.96 -9.08
C GLN A 128 -0.82 6.53 -8.05
N TYR A 129 -1.18 7.66 -7.46
CA TYR A 129 -0.47 8.30 -6.37
C TYR A 129 -1.33 8.28 -5.11
N GLU A 130 -0.74 8.03 -3.95
CA GLU A 130 -1.44 8.05 -2.66
C GLU A 130 -1.98 9.45 -2.30
N ARG A 131 -1.32 10.49 -2.80
CA ARG A 131 -1.77 11.87 -2.68
C ARG A 131 -2.08 12.43 -4.07
N GLY A 132 -3.27 12.97 -4.22
CA GLY A 132 -3.67 13.69 -5.43
C GLY A 132 -3.03 15.08 -5.52
N TYR A 133 -3.66 15.99 -6.25
CA TYR A 133 -3.20 17.37 -6.33
C TYR A 133 -3.32 18.08 -4.97
N ILE A 134 -2.37 18.98 -4.71
CA ILE A 134 -2.20 19.62 -3.39
C ILE A 134 -3.37 20.53 -3.04
N SER A 135 -4.02 21.15 -4.03
CA SER A 135 -5.13 22.05 -3.80
C SER A 135 -6.31 21.72 -4.73
N PRO A 136 -7.55 21.70 -4.23
CA PRO A 136 -8.73 21.55 -5.05
C PRO A 136 -8.84 22.60 -6.19
N TYR A 137 -8.24 23.77 -6.01
CA TYR A 137 -8.22 24.84 -7.04
C TYR A 137 -7.38 24.49 -8.27
N MET A 138 -6.59 23.41 -8.22
CA MET A 138 -5.84 22.89 -9.36
C MET A 138 -6.69 22.03 -10.30
N ALA A 139 -7.92 21.67 -9.89
CA ALA A 139 -8.86 20.99 -10.76
C ALA A 139 -9.33 21.92 -11.88
N THR A 140 -9.30 21.44 -13.12
CA THR A 140 -9.86 22.15 -14.28
C THR A 140 -11.37 21.94 -14.43
N ASP A 141 -11.86 20.83 -13.88
CA ASP A 141 -13.28 20.48 -13.74
C ASP A 141 -13.58 20.20 -12.28
N MET A 142 -14.26 21.13 -11.63
CA MET A 142 -14.57 21.06 -10.20
C MET A 142 -15.72 20.08 -9.88
N GLU A 143 -16.57 19.77 -10.86
CA GLU A 143 -17.67 18.83 -10.66
C GLU A 143 -17.17 17.39 -10.65
N LYS A 144 -16.21 17.10 -11.53
CA LYS A 144 -15.58 15.78 -11.61
C LYS A 144 -14.32 15.65 -10.74
N MET A 145 -13.84 16.76 -10.18
CA MET A 145 -12.57 16.82 -9.46
C MET A 145 -11.40 16.32 -10.33
N GLU A 146 -11.38 16.72 -11.60
CA GLU A 146 -10.36 16.36 -12.57
C GLU A 146 -9.50 17.55 -12.97
N ALA A 147 -8.19 17.31 -13.19
CA ALA A 147 -7.28 18.28 -13.78
C ALA A 147 -6.79 17.74 -15.14
N VAL A 148 -7.38 18.25 -16.22
CA VAL A 148 -7.03 17.86 -17.59
C VAL A 148 -6.09 18.89 -18.21
N LEU A 149 -4.84 18.50 -18.41
CA LEU A 149 -3.79 19.33 -18.99
C LEU A 149 -3.46 18.81 -20.39
N LYS A 150 -3.60 19.68 -21.41
CA LYS A 150 -3.28 19.32 -22.78
C LYS A 150 -1.83 19.66 -23.10
N ASP A 151 -1.04 18.67 -23.47
CA ASP A 151 0.36 18.79 -23.84
C ASP A 151 1.22 19.55 -22.79
N PRO A 152 1.19 19.14 -21.50
CA PRO A 152 1.86 19.86 -20.44
C PRO A 152 3.39 19.69 -20.50
N PHE A 153 4.11 20.68 -19.95
CA PHE A 153 5.46 20.42 -19.47
C PHE A 153 5.36 19.64 -18.15
N ILE A 154 6.30 18.73 -17.92
CA ILE A 154 6.34 17.90 -16.71
C ILE A 154 7.63 18.18 -15.97
N LEU A 155 7.51 18.65 -14.71
CA LEU A 155 8.61 18.77 -13.77
C LEU A 155 8.55 17.60 -12.78
N LEU A 156 9.61 16.81 -12.74
CA LEU A 156 9.77 15.74 -11.75
C LEU A 156 10.90 16.12 -10.80
N THR A 157 10.62 16.15 -9.51
CA THR A 157 11.60 16.47 -8.48
C THR A 157 11.31 15.72 -7.18
N ASP A 158 12.33 15.32 -6.48
CA ASP A 158 12.30 14.76 -5.12
C ASP A 158 12.45 15.84 -4.04
N MET A 159 12.44 17.12 -4.43
CA MET A 159 12.58 18.26 -3.52
C MET A 159 11.21 18.74 -3.06
N LYS A 160 11.20 19.35 -1.86
CA LYS A 160 10.09 20.18 -1.39
C LYS A 160 10.22 21.57 -1.96
N ILE A 161 9.15 22.07 -2.57
CA ILE A 161 9.09 23.41 -3.17
C ILE A 161 8.40 24.35 -2.20
N ASN A 162 9.16 25.21 -1.53
CA ASN A 162 8.68 26.19 -0.52
C ASN A 162 8.85 27.63 -0.98
N SER A 163 9.75 27.88 -1.94
CA SER A 163 10.00 29.22 -2.48
C SER A 163 9.66 29.28 -3.95
N ILE A 164 8.91 30.29 -4.33
CA ILE A 164 8.59 30.56 -5.74
C ILE A 164 9.83 31.04 -6.52
N GLN A 165 10.79 31.66 -5.83
CA GLN A 165 11.98 32.23 -6.48
C GLN A 165 12.82 31.21 -7.24
N ASP A 166 12.91 30.00 -6.73
CA ASP A 166 13.63 28.90 -7.36
C ASP A 166 12.93 28.41 -8.63
N MET A 167 11.61 28.62 -8.71
CA MET A 167 10.78 28.23 -9.83
C MET A 167 10.61 29.31 -10.91
N VAL A 168 10.92 30.58 -10.60
CA VAL A 168 10.70 31.71 -11.52
C VAL A 168 11.30 31.47 -12.91
N PRO A 169 12.55 31.02 -13.09
CA PRO A 169 13.12 30.80 -14.41
C PRO A 169 12.32 29.75 -15.23
N LEU A 170 11.88 28.68 -14.58
CA LEU A 170 11.05 27.66 -15.24
C LEU A 170 9.68 28.20 -15.60
N LEU A 171 9.04 28.93 -14.68
CA LEU A 171 7.71 29.48 -14.91
C LEU A 171 7.72 30.53 -16.05
N GLU A 172 8.77 31.32 -16.19
CA GLU A 172 8.93 32.26 -17.31
C GLU A 172 8.99 31.52 -18.66
N GLU A 173 9.72 30.40 -18.74
CA GLU A 173 9.79 29.60 -19.97
C GLU A 173 8.44 28.92 -20.29
N VAL A 174 7.76 28.39 -19.27
CA VAL A 174 6.43 27.82 -19.39
C VAL A 174 5.42 28.86 -19.90
N MET A 175 5.47 30.07 -19.34
CA MET A 175 4.60 31.17 -19.77
C MET A 175 4.88 31.61 -21.21
N ARG A 176 6.15 31.68 -21.62
CA ARG A 176 6.52 31.99 -23.01
C ARG A 176 6.00 30.95 -23.99
N ALA A 177 6.02 29.68 -23.58
CA ALA A 177 5.54 28.56 -24.39
C ALA A 177 4.00 28.46 -24.42
N GLN A 178 3.29 29.14 -23.52
CA GLN A 178 1.82 29.10 -23.36
C GLN A 178 1.30 27.66 -23.20
N ARG A 179 2.03 26.82 -22.48
CA ARG A 179 1.66 25.43 -22.20
C ARG A 179 1.44 25.25 -20.70
N PRO A 180 0.55 24.35 -20.28
CA PRO A 180 0.39 24.04 -18.87
C PRO A 180 1.66 23.35 -18.30
N LEU A 181 1.86 23.49 -17.00
CA LEU A 181 2.91 22.81 -16.26
C LEU A 181 2.30 21.81 -15.28
N PHE A 182 2.76 20.58 -15.33
CA PHE A 182 2.45 19.53 -14.37
C PHE A 182 3.68 19.27 -13.50
N ILE A 183 3.54 19.43 -12.20
CA ILE A 183 4.63 19.27 -11.24
C ILE A 183 4.38 18.02 -10.41
N VAL A 184 5.35 17.11 -10.36
CA VAL A 184 5.42 15.99 -9.42
C VAL A 184 6.60 16.24 -8.50
N ALA A 185 6.31 16.58 -7.25
CA ALA A 185 7.28 16.91 -6.22
C ALA A 185 6.97 16.15 -4.93
N GLU A 186 7.91 16.09 -3.98
CA GLU A 186 7.63 15.49 -2.67
C GLU A 186 6.55 16.29 -1.95
N ASP A 187 6.65 17.62 -1.98
CA ASP A 187 5.63 18.53 -1.42
C ASP A 187 5.75 19.92 -2.02
N VAL A 188 4.67 20.72 -1.96
CA VAL A 188 4.69 22.15 -2.30
C VAL A 188 4.02 22.91 -1.16
N GLU A 189 4.78 23.79 -0.51
CA GLU A 189 4.36 24.47 0.72
C GLU A 189 4.54 26.01 0.63
N GLY A 190 3.95 26.71 1.59
CA GLY A 190 4.19 28.12 1.83
C GLY A 190 3.85 29.02 0.66
N GLU A 191 4.78 29.92 0.31
CA GLU A 191 4.59 30.91 -0.78
C GLU A 191 4.41 30.24 -2.14
N ALA A 192 5.11 29.14 -2.39
CA ALA A 192 5.01 28.41 -3.67
C ALA A 192 3.63 27.81 -3.91
N LEU A 193 2.93 27.38 -2.84
CA LEU A 193 1.57 26.85 -2.95
C LEU A 193 0.54 27.92 -3.20
N SER A 194 0.72 29.12 -2.66
CA SER A 194 -0.24 30.23 -2.77
C SER A 194 -0.13 31.02 -4.07
N THR A 195 0.96 30.84 -4.81
CA THR A 195 1.24 31.54 -6.07
C THR A 195 0.86 30.69 -7.28
#